data_5a03c8efc179cbf7b58a8d9569d656b7
#
_entry.id   5a03c8efc179cbf7b58a8d9569d656b7
#
_cell.length_a   1.000
_cell.length_b   1.000
_cell.length_c   1.000
_cell.angle_alpha   90.00
_cell.angle_beta   90.00
_cell.angle_gamma   90.00
#
_symmetry.space_group_name_H-M   'P 1'
#
loop_
_entity.id
_entity.type
_entity.pdbx_description
1 polymer ?
#
loop_
_entity_poly.entity_id
_entity_poly.type
_entity_poly.pdbx_seq_one_letter_code
_entity_poly.pdbx_strand_id
1 'polypeptide(L)'
;MDRLELFNKVARIVRPAHTEYVDITDQDMPLKDSSLDSLDCLMISVFLCDVYGIDEETAKEMKYTTVRECMDFCDKHKTKDHDSVEKALAEINW
;
A
#
# COMPACT_ATOMS: atom_id res chain seq x y z
N MET A 1 -6.56 6.64 11.16
CA MET A 1 -6.78 5.72 10.03
C MET A 1 -5.98 4.44 10.24
N ASP A 2 -6.58 3.30 9.96
CA ASP A 2 -5.91 2.00 10.09
C ASP A 2 -5.05 1.73 8.85
N ARG A 3 -3.73 1.75 9.03
CA ARG A 3 -2.77 1.57 7.94
C ARG A 3 -2.83 0.17 7.33
N LEU A 4 -3.01 -0.85 8.16
CA LEU A 4 -3.11 -2.22 7.67
C LEU A 4 -4.37 -2.41 6.83
N GLU A 5 -5.49 -1.85 7.27
CA GLU A 5 -6.72 -1.88 6.48
C GLU A 5 -6.53 -1.19 5.13
N LEU A 6 -5.89 -0.03 5.12
CA LEU A 6 -5.62 0.68 3.88
C LEU A 6 -4.77 -0.16 2.93
N PHE A 7 -3.69 -0.78 3.45
CA PHE A 7 -2.82 -1.62 2.63
C PHE A 7 -3.59 -2.77 2.00
N ASN A 8 -4.40 -3.48 2.79
CA ASN A 8 -5.18 -4.60 2.29
C ASN A 8 -6.19 -4.17 1.23
N LYS A 9 -6.84 -3.04 1.39
CA LYS A 9 -7.79 -2.53 0.40
C LYS A 9 -7.11 -2.11 -0.89
N VAL A 10 -5.94 -1.51 -0.81
CA VAL A 10 -5.13 -1.19 -1.99
C VAL A 10 -4.70 -2.48 -2.70
N ALA A 11 -4.28 -3.49 -1.94
CA ALA A 11 -3.90 -4.77 -2.52
C ALA A 11 -5.07 -5.43 -3.28
N ARG A 12 -6.28 -5.32 -2.76
CA ARG A 12 -7.48 -5.84 -3.45
C ARG A 12 -7.78 -5.09 -4.75
N ILE A 13 -7.46 -3.81 -4.82
CA ILE A 13 -7.59 -3.03 -6.05
C ILE A 13 -6.58 -3.50 -7.09
N VAL A 14 -5.36 -3.78 -6.67
CA VAL A 14 -4.27 -4.23 -7.56
C VAL A 14 -4.55 -5.62 -8.11
N ARG A 15 -5.05 -6.52 -7.27
CA ARG A 15 -5.32 -7.90 -7.69
C ARG A 15 -6.69 -7.99 -8.35
N PRO A 16 -6.79 -8.67 -9.50
CA PRO A 16 -8.08 -8.86 -10.16
C PRO A 16 -9.09 -9.58 -9.27
N ALA A 17 -10.38 -9.27 -9.45
CA ALA A 17 -11.44 -9.82 -8.60
C ALA A 17 -11.55 -11.35 -8.65
N HIS A 18 -11.08 -11.99 -9.71
CA HIS A 18 -11.12 -13.45 -9.86
C HIS A 18 -9.92 -14.15 -9.22
N THR A 19 -8.96 -13.43 -8.67
CA THR A 19 -7.82 -14.02 -7.98
C THR A 19 -8.03 -13.95 -6.48
N GLU A 20 -7.56 -14.98 -5.78
CA GLU A 20 -7.67 -14.98 -4.33
C GLU A 20 -6.67 -14.01 -3.71
N TYR A 21 -7.16 -13.27 -2.72
CA TYR A 21 -6.31 -12.46 -1.87
C TYR A 21 -6.72 -12.69 -0.43
N VAL A 22 -5.76 -13.08 0.40
CA VAL A 22 -5.96 -13.25 1.83
C VAL A 22 -5.42 -12.01 2.53
N ASP A 23 -6.25 -11.33 3.31
CA ASP A 23 -5.85 -10.13 4.03
C ASP A 23 -4.66 -10.42 4.94
N ILE A 24 -3.69 -9.53 4.90
CA ILE A 24 -2.55 -9.58 5.80
C ILE A 24 -3.01 -9.09 7.17
N THR A 25 -2.75 -9.87 8.20
CA THR A 25 -3.14 -9.53 9.57
C THR A 25 -1.95 -9.16 10.44
N ASP A 26 -0.73 -9.48 10.01
CA ASP A 26 0.51 -9.18 10.73
C ASP A 26 1.37 -8.24 9.89
N GLN A 27 1.52 -7.01 10.35
CA GLN A 27 2.29 -5.98 9.64
C GLN A 27 3.77 -6.30 9.53
N ASP A 28 4.27 -7.20 10.36
CA ASP A 28 5.69 -7.59 10.38
C ASP A 28 5.96 -8.86 9.59
N MET A 29 4.93 -9.50 9.03
CA MET A 29 5.10 -10.66 8.18
C MET A 29 5.82 -10.26 6.89
N PRO A 30 6.85 -11.00 6.46
CA PRO A 30 7.49 -10.72 5.18
C PRO A 30 6.48 -10.80 4.02
N LEU A 31 6.45 -9.79 3.16
CA LEU A 31 5.52 -9.76 2.03
C LEU A 31 5.75 -10.90 1.05
N LYS A 32 6.97 -11.44 0.99
CA LYS A 32 7.26 -12.64 0.18
C LYS A 32 6.48 -13.87 0.63
N ASP A 33 6.01 -13.88 1.89
CA ASP A 33 5.22 -14.99 2.44
C ASP A 33 3.71 -14.76 2.25
N SER A 34 3.32 -13.62 1.69
CA SER A 34 1.93 -13.33 1.34
C SER A 34 1.60 -13.86 -0.05
N SER A 35 0.35 -13.68 -0.48
CA SER A 35 -0.07 -14.02 -1.84
C SER A 35 0.39 -13.00 -2.88
N LEU A 36 1.01 -11.91 -2.46
CA LEU A 36 1.46 -10.83 -3.35
C LEU A 36 2.83 -11.16 -3.95
N ASP A 37 3.00 -10.89 -5.25
CA ASP A 37 4.30 -10.99 -5.91
C ASP A 37 4.96 -9.60 -6.01
N SER A 38 6.15 -9.54 -6.62
CA SER A 38 6.89 -8.29 -6.72
C SER A 38 6.18 -7.24 -7.59
N LEU A 39 5.46 -7.68 -8.62
CA LEU A 39 4.69 -6.76 -9.47
C LEU A 39 3.51 -6.18 -8.68
N ASP A 40 2.81 -7.01 -7.91
CA ASP A 40 1.74 -6.55 -7.05
C ASP A 40 2.24 -5.50 -6.07
N CYS A 41 3.38 -5.74 -5.43
CA CYS A 41 3.97 -4.80 -4.47
C CYS A 41 4.35 -3.48 -5.15
N LEU A 42 4.88 -3.54 -6.36
CA LEU A 42 5.19 -2.33 -7.13
C LEU A 42 3.93 -1.51 -7.38
N MET A 43 2.86 -2.15 -7.83
CA MET A 43 1.59 -1.46 -8.10
C MET A 43 0.97 -0.89 -6.82
N ILE A 44 1.05 -1.62 -5.72
CA ILE A 44 0.58 -1.13 -4.43
C ILE A 44 1.34 0.13 -4.04
N SER A 45 2.65 0.15 -4.24
CA SER A 45 3.46 1.33 -3.91
C SER A 45 3.07 2.54 -4.73
N VAL A 46 2.77 2.35 -6.02
CA VAL A 46 2.31 3.44 -6.89
C VAL A 46 1.01 4.03 -6.34
N PHE A 47 0.04 3.20 -6.00
CA PHE A 47 -1.23 3.67 -5.44
C PHE A 47 -1.06 4.34 -4.07
N LEU A 48 -0.20 3.79 -3.21
CA LEU A 48 0.07 4.42 -1.91
C LEU A 48 0.72 5.80 -2.08
N CYS A 49 1.60 5.95 -3.07
CA CYS A 49 2.19 7.24 -3.36
C CYS A 49 1.15 8.26 -3.84
N ASP A 50 0.15 7.82 -4.61
CA ASP A 50 -0.97 8.68 -5.00
C ASP A 50 -1.77 9.11 -3.78
N VAL A 51 -2.05 8.18 -2.86
CA VAL A 51 -2.79 8.45 -1.63
C VAL A 51 -2.08 9.50 -0.77
N TYR A 52 -0.78 9.38 -0.62
CA TYR A 52 0.00 10.22 0.30
C TYR A 52 0.69 11.40 -0.38
N GLY A 53 0.54 11.56 -1.68
CA GLY A 53 1.17 12.64 -2.42
C GLY A 53 2.69 12.57 -2.44
N ILE A 54 3.24 11.37 -2.56
CA ILE A 54 4.68 11.13 -2.61
C ILE A 54 5.12 11.11 -4.08
N ASP A 55 6.19 11.84 -4.41
CA ASP A 55 6.67 11.92 -5.79
C ASP A 55 7.44 10.65 -6.22
N GLU A 56 7.64 10.50 -7.52
CA GLU A 56 8.29 9.32 -8.09
C GLU A 56 9.74 9.14 -7.61
N GLU A 57 10.47 10.22 -7.47
CA GLU A 57 11.88 10.15 -7.04
C GLU A 57 11.98 9.60 -5.61
N THR A 58 11.12 10.10 -4.73
CA THR A 58 11.06 9.62 -3.35
C THR A 58 10.56 8.18 -3.30
N ALA A 59 9.55 7.86 -4.12
CA ALA A 59 8.94 6.52 -4.17
C ALA A 59 9.95 5.42 -4.51
N LYS A 60 10.98 5.73 -5.28
CA LYS A 60 12.01 4.76 -5.64
C LYS A 60 12.77 4.19 -4.43
N GLU A 61 12.74 4.89 -3.31
CA GLU A 61 13.41 4.46 -2.08
C GLU A 61 12.54 3.56 -1.21
N MET A 62 11.27 3.37 -1.57
CA MET A 62 10.35 2.53 -0.80
C MET A 62 10.78 1.07 -0.82
N LYS A 63 10.71 0.43 0.34
CA LYS A 63 11.02 -1.00 0.49
C LYS A 63 9.73 -1.78 0.71
N TYR A 64 9.67 -2.98 0.16
CA TYR A 64 8.49 -3.84 0.20
C TYR A 64 8.73 -5.09 1.03
N THR A 65 9.51 -5.01 2.09
CA THR A 65 9.81 -6.16 2.92
C THR A 65 8.62 -6.57 3.78
N THR A 66 7.98 -5.59 4.41
CA THR A 66 6.79 -5.80 5.26
C THR A 66 5.81 -4.65 5.05
N VAL A 67 4.56 -4.86 5.46
CA VAL A 67 3.55 -3.78 5.46
C VAL A 67 4.03 -2.62 6.34
N ARG A 68 4.60 -2.93 7.51
CA ARG A 68 5.08 -1.89 8.43
C ARG A 68 6.12 -1.00 7.76
N GLU A 69 7.10 -1.56 7.07
CA GLU A 69 8.10 -0.76 6.37
C GLU A 69 7.49 0.13 5.30
N CYS A 70 6.59 -0.42 4.49
CA CYS A 70 5.92 0.36 3.45
C CYS A 70 5.15 1.53 4.04
N MET A 71 4.38 1.29 5.09
CA MET A 71 3.52 2.33 5.67
C MET A 71 4.32 3.34 6.49
N ASP A 72 5.40 2.91 7.15
CA ASP A 72 6.30 3.84 7.84
C ASP A 72 6.99 4.77 6.85
N PHE A 73 7.40 4.25 5.69
CA PHE A 73 7.95 5.07 4.61
C PHE A 73 6.93 6.11 4.15
N CYS A 74 5.69 5.70 3.94
CA CYS A 74 4.62 6.62 3.54
C CYS A 74 4.41 7.71 4.60
N ASP A 75 4.36 7.34 5.87
CA ASP A 75 4.19 8.31 6.96
C ASP A 75 5.33 9.32 7.03
N LYS A 76 6.54 8.88 6.73
CA LYS A 76 7.73 9.73 6.75
C LYS A 76 7.73 10.76 5.62
N HIS A 77 7.26 10.37 4.44
CA HIS A 77 7.38 11.18 3.21
C HIS A 77 6.06 11.78 2.73
N LYS A 78 4.97 11.54 3.42
CA LYS A 78 3.65 12.01 2.98
C LYS A 78 3.58 13.53 2.89
N THR A 79 2.82 14.00 1.91
CA THR A 79 2.47 15.42 1.76
C THR A 79 0.97 15.64 1.96
N LYS A 80 0.20 14.56 2.11
CA LYS A 80 -1.25 14.57 2.35
C LYS A 80 -1.61 13.65 3.49
N ASP A 81 -2.63 14.01 4.26
CA ASP A 81 -3.23 13.17 5.28
C ASP A 81 -4.70 12.90 4.98
N HIS A 82 -5.21 11.78 5.48
CA HIS A 82 -6.60 11.39 5.31
C HIS A 82 -7.20 10.94 6.63
N ASP A 83 -8.45 11.32 6.88
CA ASP A 83 -9.15 10.98 8.12
C ASP A 83 -9.64 9.53 8.15
N SER A 84 -9.83 8.93 6.98
CA SER A 84 -10.37 7.59 6.87
C SER A 84 -9.80 6.86 5.67
N VAL A 85 -9.92 5.51 5.70
CA VAL A 85 -9.53 4.66 4.57
C VAL A 85 -10.32 5.02 3.31
N GLU A 86 -11.62 5.32 3.45
CA GLU A 86 -12.46 5.69 2.31
C GLU A 86 -11.95 6.95 1.62
N LYS A 87 -11.59 7.98 2.38
CA LYS A 87 -11.05 9.22 1.82
C LYS A 87 -9.69 8.98 1.16
N ALA A 88 -8.87 8.13 1.77
CA ALA A 88 -7.57 7.77 1.20
C ALA A 88 -7.74 7.07 -0.14
N LEU A 89 -8.66 6.11 -0.24
CA LEU A 89 -8.90 5.36 -1.47
C LEU A 89 -9.44 6.24 -2.59
N ALA A 90 -10.15 7.31 -2.24
CA ALA A 90 -10.68 8.26 -3.23
C ALA A 90 -9.57 9.01 -4.00
N GLU A 91 -8.35 9.06 -3.45
CA GLU A 91 -7.20 9.69 -4.10
C GLU A 91 -6.59 8.80 -5.20
N ILE A 92 -6.92 7.52 -5.23
CA ILE A 92 -6.35 6.59 -6.21
C ILE A 92 -7.02 6.80 -7.56
N ASN A 93 -6.22 7.00 -8.60
CA ASN A 93 -6.70 7.15 -9.96
C ASN A 93 -6.70 5.77 -10.65
N TRP A 94 -7.87 5.12 -10.64
CA TRP A 94 -8.03 3.72 -11.14
C TRP A 94 -9.25 3.49 -12.04
#